data_f23e092790744552d0509200db8bff53
#
_entry.id   f23e092790744552d0509200db8bff53
#
_cell.length_a   1.000
_cell.length_b   1.000
_cell.length_c   1.000
_cell.angle_alpha   90.00
_cell.angle_beta   90.00
_cell.angle_gamma   90.00
#
_symmetry.space_group_name_H-M   'P 1'
#
loop_
_entity.id
_entity.type
_entity.pdbx_description
1 polymer ?
#
loop_
_entity_poly.entity_id
_entity_poly.type
_entity_poly.pdbx_seq_one_letter_code
_entity_poly.pdbx_strand_id
1 'polypeptide(L)'
;PDNFFTTSFDYFLKVKGLSMKDAGIMEDDLVAVKKTHDVKNGDIIVARIDDEVTLKFFNRKSSNIVELQPANNDFQNIVIDLEHEDFTIEGKSVGLLRRN
;
A
#
# COMPACT_ATOMS: atom_id res chain seq x y z
N PRO A 1 6.47 -22.43 15.02
CA PRO A 1 7.50 -21.87 14.19
C PRO A 1 7.97 -20.58 14.77
N ASP A 2 9.12 -20.27 14.40
CA ASP A 2 9.76 -19.12 14.96
C ASP A 2 9.46 -17.85 14.20
N ASN A 3 8.93 -17.99 12.98
CA ASN A 3 8.62 -16.86 12.13
C ASN A 3 7.16 -16.87 11.74
N PHE A 4 6.49 -15.76 11.93
CA PHE A 4 5.15 -15.55 11.42
C PHE A 4 5.17 -15.09 9.97
N PHE A 5 6.31 -14.62 9.50
CA PHE A 5 6.43 -14.12 8.14
C PHE A 5 7.43 -15.00 7.40
N THR A 6 7.04 -15.47 6.22
CA THR A 6 7.94 -16.20 5.34
C THR A 6 8.85 -15.24 4.57
N THR A 7 8.49 -13.96 4.54
CA THR A 7 9.23 -12.90 3.86
C THR A 7 9.70 -11.90 4.90
N SER A 8 10.97 -11.50 4.82
CA SER A 8 11.48 -10.46 5.69
C SER A 8 10.79 -9.13 5.40
N PHE A 9 10.74 -8.27 6.39
CA PHE A 9 10.18 -6.94 6.22
C PHE A 9 11.07 -5.93 6.93
N ASP A 10 10.85 -4.65 6.63
CA ASP A 10 11.76 -3.60 7.09
C ASP A 10 11.15 -2.73 8.19
N TYR A 11 9.83 -2.52 8.17
CA TYR A 11 9.19 -1.73 9.20
C TYR A 11 7.69 -1.99 9.21
N PHE A 12 7.04 -1.51 10.26
CA PHE A 12 5.58 -1.51 10.36
C PHE A 12 5.04 -0.13 10.05
N LEU A 13 3.95 -0.10 9.30
CA LEU A 13 3.17 1.10 9.05
C LEU A 13 1.86 0.99 9.81
N LYS A 14 1.55 1.97 10.64
CA LYS A 14 0.27 2.01 11.34
C LYS A 14 -0.78 2.61 10.41
N VAL A 15 -1.86 1.88 10.21
CA VAL A 15 -2.92 2.25 9.28
C VAL A 15 -3.79 3.35 9.86
N LYS A 16 -4.07 4.36 9.05
CA LYS A 16 -5.02 5.42 9.38
C LYS A 16 -6.20 5.35 8.42
N GLY A 17 -7.39 5.48 8.95
CA GLY A 17 -8.60 5.49 8.15
C GLY A 17 -9.01 4.12 7.70
N LEU A 18 -10.00 4.08 6.81
CA LEU A 18 -10.69 2.86 6.43
C LEU A 18 -10.64 2.58 4.93
N SER A 19 -9.70 3.19 4.21
CA SER A 19 -9.68 3.05 2.75
C SER A 19 -9.39 1.63 2.28
N MET A 20 -8.90 0.76 3.17
CA MET A 20 -8.57 -0.63 2.82
C MET A 20 -9.38 -1.66 3.63
N LYS A 21 -10.51 -1.26 4.18
CA LYS A 21 -11.27 -2.14 5.09
C LYS A 21 -11.77 -3.40 4.40
N ASP A 22 -12.14 -3.33 3.13
CA ASP A 22 -12.66 -4.50 2.41
C ASP A 22 -11.56 -5.50 2.05
N ALA A 23 -10.30 -5.12 2.22
CA ALA A 23 -9.16 -6.02 2.13
C ALA A 23 -8.77 -6.56 3.50
N GLY A 24 -9.57 -6.28 4.52
CA GLY A 24 -9.30 -6.76 5.87
C GLY A 24 -8.28 -5.93 6.64
N ILE A 25 -7.96 -4.73 6.15
CA ILE A 25 -6.98 -3.85 6.81
C ILE A 25 -7.75 -2.71 7.46
N MET A 26 -7.69 -2.67 8.78
CA MET A 26 -8.48 -1.75 9.58
C MET A 26 -7.59 -0.66 10.18
N GLU A 27 -8.24 0.42 10.62
CA GLU A 27 -7.51 1.48 11.31
C GLU A 27 -6.78 0.91 12.53
N ASP A 28 -5.57 1.41 12.76
CA ASP A 28 -4.65 1.01 13.83
C ASP A 28 -3.98 -0.35 13.62
N ASP A 29 -4.29 -1.06 12.55
CA ASP A 29 -3.51 -2.24 12.18
C ASP A 29 -2.07 -1.84 11.88
N LEU A 30 -1.15 -2.80 12.07
CA LEU A 30 0.25 -2.63 11.71
C LEU A 30 0.52 -3.47 10.47
N VAL A 31 0.86 -2.81 9.39
CA VAL A 31 1.21 -3.48 8.14
C VAL A 31 2.72 -3.64 8.08
N ALA A 32 3.17 -4.89 7.88
CA ALA A 32 4.58 -5.16 7.69
C ALA A 32 4.96 -4.78 6.26
N VAL A 33 5.94 -3.92 6.12
CA VAL A 33 6.32 -3.34 4.83
C VAL A 33 7.73 -3.78 4.46
N LYS A 34 7.86 -4.30 3.25
CA LYS A 34 9.15 -4.58 2.63
C LYS A 34 9.50 -3.42 1.72
N LYS A 35 10.63 -2.76 1.97
CA LYS A 35 11.11 -1.68 1.08
C LYS A 35 11.50 -2.27 -0.26
N THR A 36 10.83 -1.83 -1.30
CA THR A 36 11.11 -2.28 -2.65
C THR A 36 10.39 -1.37 -3.63
N HIS A 37 10.93 -1.25 -4.83
CA HIS A 37 10.25 -0.65 -5.96
C HIS A 37 9.69 -1.71 -6.91
N ASP A 38 9.99 -2.97 -6.65
CA ASP A 38 9.60 -4.09 -7.50
C ASP A 38 8.22 -4.58 -7.06
N VAL A 39 7.20 -4.02 -7.67
CA VAL A 39 5.81 -4.34 -7.35
C VAL A 39 5.07 -4.67 -8.65
N LYS A 40 3.98 -5.42 -8.51
CA LYS A 40 3.16 -5.82 -9.64
C LYS A 40 1.70 -5.52 -9.34
N ASN A 41 0.90 -5.52 -10.40
CA ASN A 41 -0.53 -5.25 -10.28
C ASN A 41 -1.16 -6.19 -9.26
N GLY A 42 -1.96 -5.62 -8.39
CA GLY A 42 -2.60 -6.37 -7.31
C GLY A 42 -1.85 -6.36 -5.99
N ASP A 43 -0.59 -5.95 -5.97
CA ASP A 43 0.13 -5.79 -4.71
C ASP A 43 -0.46 -4.62 -3.92
N ILE A 44 -0.46 -4.75 -2.61
CA ILE A 44 -0.78 -3.63 -1.72
C ILE A 44 0.53 -2.93 -1.43
N ILE A 45 0.59 -1.66 -1.79
CA ILE A 45 1.83 -0.88 -1.68
C ILE A 45 1.67 0.29 -0.72
N VAL A 46 2.80 0.73 -0.20
CA VAL A 46 2.92 2.01 0.47
C VAL A 46 3.43 2.99 -0.56
N ALA A 47 2.64 3.99 -0.87
CA ALA A 47 2.96 5.00 -1.87
C ALA A 47 3.06 6.37 -1.21
N ARG A 48 4.01 7.15 -1.68
CA ARG A 48 4.12 8.55 -1.30
C ARG A 48 3.70 9.41 -2.49
N ILE A 49 2.70 10.24 -2.26
CA ILE A 49 2.19 11.18 -3.25
C ILE A 49 2.44 12.56 -2.66
N ASP A 50 3.31 13.33 -3.29
CA ASP A 50 3.79 14.57 -2.70
C ASP A 50 4.35 14.27 -1.30
N ASP A 51 3.77 14.81 -0.25
CA ASP A 51 4.24 14.59 1.12
C ASP A 51 3.39 13.60 1.90
N GLU A 52 2.41 12.96 1.25
CA GLU A 52 1.49 12.07 1.92
C GLU A 52 1.77 10.62 1.59
N VAL A 53 1.68 9.76 2.61
CA VAL A 53 1.85 8.32 2.48
C VAL A 53 0.48 7.66 2.53
N THR A 54 0.23 6.73 1.62
CA THR A 54 -1.03 6.00 1.56
C THR A 54 -0.77 4.52 1.28
N LEU A 55 -1.72 3.69 1.69
CA LEU A 55 -1.72 2.25 1.46
C LEU A 55 -2.84 1.93 0.48
N LYS A 56 -2.53 1.34 -0.67
CA LYS A 56 -3.51 1.07 -1.73
C LYS A 56 -3.07 -0.12 -2.56
N PHE A 57 -3.99 -0.70 -3.30
CA PHE A 57 -3.64 -1.63 -4.37
C PHE A 57 -2.97 -0.88 -5.50
N PHE A 58 -1.92 -1.48 -6.04
CA PHE A 58 -1.17 -0.94 -7.17
C PHE A 58 -1.72 -1.50 -8.47
N ASN A 59 -1.90 -0.64 -9.46
CA ASN A 59 -2.29 -1.08 -10.80
C ASN A 59 -1.66 -0.14 -11.83
N ARG A 60 -0.72 -0.68 -12.61
CA ARG A 60 -0.09 0.09 -13.69
C ARG A 60 -0.97 -0.02 -14.92
N LYS A 61 -1.41 1.12 -15.43
CA LYS A 61 -2.27 1.19 -16.61
C LYS A 61 -1.48 1.36 -17.89
N SER A 62 -0.35 2.06 -17.83
CA SER A 62 0.51 2.30 -18.99
C SER A 62 1.90 2.64 -18.48
N SER A 63 2.81 2.99 -19.38
CA SER A 63 4.15 3.40 -18.98
C SER A 63 4.14 4.65 -18.11
N ASN A 64 3.12 5.51 -18.26
CA ASN A 64 3.06 6.79 -17.56
C ASN A 64 1.95 6.90 -16.53
N ILE A 65 1.04 5.94 -16.46
CA ILE A 65 -0.15 6.04 -15.62
C ILE A 65 -0.19 4.87 -14.63
N VAL A 66 -0.31 5.22 -13.36
CA VAL A 66 -0.54 4.27 -12.27
C VAL A 66 -1.88 4.62 -11.64
N GLU A 67 -2.65 3.60 -11.31
CA GLU A 67 -3.89 3.78 -10.56
C GLU A 67 -3.73 3.11 -9.22
N LEU A 68 -4.03 3.85 -8.16
CA LEU A 68 -4.02 3.34 -6.80
C LEU A 68 -5.45 3.11 -6.39
N GLN A 69 -5.77 1.88 -6.00
CA GLN A 69 -7.14 1.46 -5.78
C GLN A 69 -7.39 1.20 -4.30
N PRO A 70 -8.38 1.86 -3.69
CA PRO A 70 -8.78 1.54 -2.33
C PRO A 70 -9.57 0.24 -2.31
N ALA A 71 -9.73 -0.32 -1.12
CA ALA A 71 -10.63 -1.44 -0.88
C ALA A 71 -11.79 -0.97 -0.02
N ASN A 72 -12.54 -0.01 -0.53
CA ASN A 72 -13.67 0.59 0.15
C ASN A 72 -14.43 1.44 -0.87
N ASN A 73 -15.72 1.14 -1.07
CA ASN A 73 -16.52 1.84 -2.08
C ASN A 73 -16.76 3.31 -1.77
N ASP A 74 -16.50 3.74 -0.53
CA ASP A 74 -16.62 5.14 -0.15
C ASP A 74 -15.43 5.98 -0.60
N PHE A 75 -14.38 5.34 -1.13
CA PHE A 75 -13.16 6.01 -1.58
C PHE A 75 -13.00 5.82 -3.08
N GLN A 76 -12.41 6.81 -3.72
CA GLN A 76 -12.17 6.77 -5.17
C GLN A 76 -10.75 6.33 -5.46
N ASN A 77 -10.56 5.75 -6.66
CA ASN A 77 -9.23 5.45 -7.17
C ASN A 77 -8.45 6.74 -7.35
N ILE A 78 -7.14 6.65 -7.16
CA ILE A 78 -6.23 7.77 -7.34
C ILE A 78 -5.44 7.49 -8.61
N VAL A 79 -5.57 8.36 -9.61
CA VAL A 79 -4.85 8.23 -10.88
C VAL A 79 -3.61 9.11 -10.80
N ILE A 80 -2.45 8.50 -11.03
CA ILE A 80 -1.16 9.18 -10.96
C ILE A 80 -0.58 9.28 -12.36
N ASP A 81 -0.26 10.50 -12.77
CA ASP A 81 0.48 10.78 -14.00
C ASP A 81 1.95 10.88 -13.61
N LEU A 82 2.72 9.84 -13.95
CA LEU A 82 4.12 9.76 -13.53
C LEU A 82 5.00 10.86 -14.11
N GLU A 83 4.55 11.49 -15.20
CA GLU A 83 5.32 12.57 -15.81
C GLU A 83 5.16 13.90 -15.08
N HIS A 84 4.06 14.06 -14.34
CA HIS A 84 3.70 15.35 -13.78
C HIS A 84 3.55 15.37 -12.27
N GLU A 85 3.50 14.20 -11.63
CA GLU A 85 3.25 14.12 -10.19
C GLU A 85 4.44 13.51 -9.48
N ASP A 86 4.65 13.97 -8.25
CA ASP A 86 5.69 13.45 -7.37
C ASP A 86 5.14 12.19 -6.70
N PHE A 87 5.56 11.04 -7.19
CA PHE A 87 5.07 9.74 -6.76
C PHE A 87 6.25 8.80 -6.55
N THR A 88 6.24 8.11 -5.41
CA THR A 88 7.27 7.13 -5.07
C THR A 88 6.62 5.91 -4.46
N ILE A 89 7.07 4.72 -4.88
CA ILE A 89 6.70 3.47 -4.23
C ILE A 89 7.69 3.27 -3.09
N GLU A 90 7.20 3.30 -1.84
CA GLU A 90 8.03 3.12 -0.66
C GLU A 90 8.28 1.64 -0.37
N GLY A 91 7.29 0.79 -0.66
CA GLY A 91 7.39 -0.61 -0.40
C GLY A 91 6.09 -1.33 -0.64
N LYS A 92 6.05 -2.61 -0.28
CA LYS A 92 4.83 -3.41 -0.41
C LYS A 92 4.50 -4.10 0.91
N SER A 93 3.22 -4.37 1.10
CA SER A 93 2.73 -5.10 2.26
C SER A 93 3.10 -6.57 2.14
N VAL A 94 3.67 -7.12 3.20
CA VAL A 94 4.01 -8.55 3.26
C VAL A 94 3.40 -9.22 4.49
N GLY A 95 2.65 -8.48 5.30
CA GLY A 95 2.00 -9.05 6.47
C GLY A 95 1.21 -8.02 7.24
N LEU A 96 0.47 -8.49 8.23
CA LEU A 96 -0.41 -7.64 9.02
C LEU A 96 -0.42 -8.13 10.46
N LEU A 97 -0.32 -7.19 11.40
CA LEU A 97 -0.52 -7.46 12.82
C LEU A 97 -1.68 -6.61 13.32
N ARG A 98 -2.53 -7.24 14.10
CA ARG A 98 -3.64 -6.55 14.75
C ARG A 98 -3.60 -6.83 16.23
N ARG A 99 -3.70 -5.75 17.00
CA ARG A 99 -3.77 -5.87 18.44
C ARG A 99 -5.23 -5.88 18.86
N ASN A 100 -5.55 -6.84 19.73
CA ASN A 100 -6.91 -6.93 20.30
C ASN A 100 -6.98 -6.16 21.61
#